data_0c2a3e14fa26923e9a593fe3310d604d
#
_entry.id   0c2a3e14fa26923e9a593fe3310d604d
#
_cell.length_a   1.000
_cell.length_b   1.000
_cell.length_c   1.000
_cell.angle_alpha   90.00
_cell.angle_beta   90.00
_cell.angle_gamma   90.00
#
_symmetry.space_group_name_H-M   'P 1'
#
loop_
_entity.id
_entity.type
_entity.pdbx_description
1 polymer ?
#
loop_
_entity_poly.entity_id
_entity_poly.type
_entity_poly.pdbx_seq_one_letter_code
_entity_poly.pdbx_strand_id
1 'polypeptide(L)'
;MDQMTAQPDTELRARVVDSIGTLLPRVLKREVPAMPETTRLFDELGLSSASTLELLLELEEDLDIQIDVEEIDQGDLASIGTLADFVAAHAVTDE
;
A
#
# COMPACT_ATOMS: atom_id res chain seq x y z
N MET A 1 -6.96 21.66 -19.83
CA MET A 1 -6.78 21.24 -19.65
C MET A 1 -6.72 20.39 -19.45
N ASP A 2 -6.82 20.18 -19.30
CA ASP A 2 -6.75 19.44 -19.06
C ASP A 2 -6.64 18.62 -18.63
N GLN A 3 -6.78 18.29 -18.31
CA GLN A 3 -6.70 17.63 -17.90
C GLN A 3 -6.35 16.82 -17.63
N MET A 4 -6.28 16.90 -17.34
CA MET A 4 -6.06 16.19 -17.10
C MET A 4 -5.79 15.39 -16.97
N THR A 5 -5.89 15.74 -17.32
CA THR A 5 -5.69 14.94 -16.94
C THR A 5 -4.98 14.04 -16.14
N ALA A 6 -4.93 14.11 -14.95
CA ALA A 6 -4.28 13.23 -14.03
C ALA A 6 -4.94 11.87 -14.10
N GLN A 7 -4.14 10.82 -14.22
CA GLN A 7 -4.70 9.49 -14.22
C GLN A 7 -5.06 9.12 -12.79
N PRO A 8 -6.31 8.71 -12.54
CA PRO A 8 -6.69 8.36 -11.17
C PRO A 8 -5.80 7.30 -10.55
N ASP A 9 -5.33 6.35 -11.36
CA ASP A 9 -4.46 5.29 -10.87
C ASP A 9 -3.15 5.85 -10.34
N THR A 10 -2.61 6.86 -11.02
CA THR A 10 -1.35 7.44 -10.60
C THR A 10 -1.51 8.19 -9.28
N GLU A 11 -2.60 8.93 -9.14
CA GLU A 11 -2.85 9.66 -7.90
C GLU A 11 -3.10 8.69 -6.75
N LEU A 12 -3.90 7.67 -6.99
CA LEU A 12 -4.18 6.70 -5.96
C LEU A 12 -2.91 5.97 -5.54
N ARG A 13 -2.10 5.61 -6.53
CA ARG A 13 -0.85 4.92 -6.22
C ARG A 13 0.05 5.78 -5.34
N ALA A 14 0.15 7.07 -5.64
CA ALA A 14 0.96 7.96 -4.82
C ALA A 14 0.43 8.03 -3.39
N ARG A 15 -0.88 8.07 -3.24
CA ARG A 15 -1.48 8.08 -1.91
C ARG A 15 -1.21 6.77 -1.18
N VAL A 16 -1.27 5.65 -1.90
CA VAL A 16 -1.01 4.36 -1.28
C VAL A 16 0.42 4.29 -0.79
N VAL A 17 1.38 4.71 -1.62
CA VAL A 17 2.79 4.70 -1.21
C VAL A 17 2.98 5.55 0.04
N ASP A 18 2.39 6.73 0.04
CA ASP A 18 2.50 7.65 1.16
C ASP A 18 1.88 7.05 2.43
N SER A 19 0.70 6.46 2.29
CA SER A 19 0.03 5.84 3.42
C SER A 19 0.79 4.65 3.96
N ILE A 20 1.36 3.83 3.07
CA ILE A 20 2.16 2.70 3.52
C ILE A 20 3.32 3.21 4.39
N GLY A 21 3.99 4.26 3.94
CA GLY A 21 5.09 4.83 4.73
C GLY A 21 4.64 5.32 6.08
N THR A 22 3.44 5.89 6.16
CA THR A 22 2.89 6.38 7.40
C THR A 22 2.45 5.24 8.32
N LEU A 23 1.88 4.19 7.74
CA LEU A 23 1.29 3.12 8.53
C LEU A 23 2.29 2.07 8.97
N LEU A 24 3.40 1.91 8.24
CA LEU A 24 4.38 0.90 8.60
C LEU A 24 4.90 1.03 10.02
N PRO A 25 5.25 2.24 10.51
CA PRO A 25 5.68 2.34 11.90
C PRO A 25 4.63 1.89 12.89
N ARG A 26 3.35 2.14 12.56
CA ARG A 26 2.26 1.73 13.44
C ARG A 26 2.08 0.23 13.45
N VAL A 27 2.15 -0.37 12.27
CA VAL A 27 1.95 -1.81 12.15
C VAL A 27 3.13 -2.56 12.76
N LEU A 28 4.35 -2.07 12.52
CA LEU A 28 5.55 -2.71 13.05
C LEU A 28 5.83 -2.32 14.48
N LYS A 29 5.17 -1.28 14.99
CA LYS A 29 5.31 -0.81 16.37
C LYS A 29 6.74 -0.40 16.66
N ARG A 30 7.37 0.25 15.69
CA ARG A 30 8.70 0.79 15.85
C ARG A 30 8.88 1.88 14.80
N GLU A 31 9.89 2.71 15.00
CA GLU A 31 10.19 3.74 14.02
C GLU A 31 10.75 3.11 12.76
N VAL A 32 10.28 3.60 11.64
CA VAL A 32 10.73 3.11 10.34
C VAL A 32 11.14 4.35 9.53
N PRO A 33 12.39 4.41 9.09
CA PRO A 33 12.84 5.56 8.32
C PRO A 33 12.19 5.58 6.94
N ALA A 34 12.23 6.73 6.31
CA ALA A 34 11.76 6.84 4.93
C ALA A 34 12.58 5.86 4.07
N MET A 35 11.89 5.23 3.13
CA MET A 35 12.53 4.19 2.35
C MET A 35 11.97 4.19 0.94
N PRO A 36 12.73 3.68 -0.04
CA PRO A 36 12.26 3.64 -1.41
C PRO A 36 11.21 2.57 -1.61
N GLU A 37 10.51 2.66 -2.74
CA GLU A 37 9.47 1.69 -3.07
C GLU A 37 10.02 0.29 -3.27
N THR A 38 11.31 0.19 -3.55
CA THR A 38 11.94 -1.12 -3.74
C THR A 38 12.18 -1.86 -2.44
N THR A 39 11.94 -1.23 -1.31
CA THR A 39 12.11 -1.87 -0.01
C THR A 39 11.22 -3.10 0.09
N ARG A 40 11.80 -4.21 0.50
CA ARG A 40 11.09 -5.48 0.58
C ARG A 40 10.35 -5.60 1.89
N LEU A 41 9.06 -5.95 1.78
CA LEU A 41 8.21 -5.95 2.97
C LEU A 41 8.60 -7.06 3.94
N PHE A 42 8.87 -8.27 3.43
CA PHE A 42 9.19 -9.38 4.32
C PHE A 42 10.68 -9.43 4.63
N ASP A 43 11.52 -9.28 3.62
CA ASP A 43 12.96 -9.48 3.79
C ASP A 43 13.58 -8.31 4.56
N GLU A 44 13.17 -7.10 4.28
CA GLU A 44 13.81 -5.92 4.89
C GLU A 44 13.04 -5.41 6.08
N LEU A 45 11.73 -5.44 6.03
CA LEU A 45 10.89 -4.90 7.10
C LEU A 45 10.43 -5.95 8.08
N GLY A 46 10.53 -7.21 7.70
CA GLY A 46 10.17 -8.29 8.61
C GLY A 46 8.68 -8.43 8.86
N LEU A 47 7.85 -8.04 7.91
CA LEU A 47 6.42 -8.17 8.08
C LEU A 47 6.04 -9.65 8.14
N SER A 48 5.12 -9.97 9.03
CA SER A 48 4.51 -11.29 9.07
C SER A 48 3.20 -11.24 8.31
N SER A 49 2.57 -12.42 8.16
CA SER A 49 1.25 -12.47 7.54
C SER A 49 0.26 -11.61 8.31
N ALA A 50 0.30 -11.68 9.63
CA ALA A 50 -0.62 -10.89 10.45
C ALA A 50 -0.35 -9.40 10.30
N SER A 51 0.91 -9.00 10.31
CA SER A 51 1.25 -7.59 10.13
C SER A 51 0.85 -7.09 8.76
N THR A 52 1.04 -7.92 7.74
CA THR A 52 0.66 -7.55 6.39
C THR A 52 -0.84 -7.33 6.29
N LEU A 53 -1.62 -8.24 6.87
CA LEU A 53 -3.06 -8.08 6.86
C LEU A 53 -3.48 -6.83 7.61
N GLU A 54 -2.84 -6.58 8.73
CA GLU A 54 -3.12 -5.37 9.50
C GLU A 54 -2.84 -4.12 8.67
N LEU A 55 -1.73 -4.13 7.93
CA LEU A 55 -1.39 -3.01 7.07
C LEU A 55 -2.47 -2.79 6.01
N LEU A 56 -2.94 -3.86 5.41
CA LEU A 56 -3.97 -3.76 4.38
C LEU A 56 -5.26 -3.19 4.95
N LEU A 57 -5.64 -3.62 6.15
CA LEU A 57 -6.85 -3.11 6.78
C LEU A 57 -6.70 -1.63 7.13
N GLU A 58 -5.53 -1.24 7.59
CA GLU A 58 -5.28 0.16 7.89
C GLU A 58 -5.32 1.01 6.62
N LEU A 59 -4.81 0.47 5.51
CA LEU A 59 -4.87 1.17 4.25
C LEU A 59 -6.32 1.39 3.81
N GLU A 60 -7.16 0.38 4.00
CA GLU A 60 -8.55 0.52 3.64
C GLU A 60 -9.21 1.67 4.40
N GLU A 61 -8.90 1.77 5.69
CA GLU A 61 -9.47 2.82 6.50
C GLU A 61 -8.87 4.17 6.19
N ASP A 62 -7.57 4.22 5.99
CA ASP A 62 -6.87 5.47 5.79
C ASP A 62 -7.27 6.13 4.47
N LEU A 63 -7.46 5.33 3.44
CA LEU A 63 -7.76 5.82 2.10
C LEU A 63 -9.23 5.70 1.74
N ASP A 64 -10.03 5.13 2.63
CA ASP A 64 -11.45 4.92 2.38
C ASP A 64 -11.68 4.13 1.10
N ILE A 65 -10.98 3.01 0.99
CA ILE A 65 -11.05 2.13 -0.16
C ILE A 65 -11.26 0.70 0.33
N GLN A 66 -11.62 -0.16 -0.60
CA GLN A 66 -11.70 -1.59 -0.34
C GLN A 66 -10.64 -2.30 -1.13
N ILE A 67 -9.94 -3.21 -0.47
CA ILE A 67 -8.88 -3.99 -1.08
C ILE A 67 -9.30 -5.45 -1.06
N ASP A 68 -9.24 -6.10 -2.21
CA ASP A 68 -9.58 -7.51 -2.31
C ASP A 68 -8.38 -8.34 -1.92
N VAL A 69 -8.27 -8.63 -0.62
CA VAL A 69 -7.10 -9.33 -0.10
C VAL A 69 -7.01 -10.76 -0.62
N GLU A 70 -8.11 -11.31 -1.13
CA GLU A 70 -8.06 -12.66 -1.68
C GLU A 70 -7.36 -12.70 -3.03
N GLU A 71 -7.30 -11.57 -3.71
CA GLU A 71 -6.64 -11.50 -5.02
C GLU A 71 -5.15 -11.26 -4.91
N ILE A 72 -4.67 -10.90 -3.73
CA ILE A 72 -3.27 -10.55 -3.56
C ILE A 72 -2.42 -11.82 -3.50
N ASP A 73 -1.25 -11.78 -4.12
CA ASP A 73 -0.34 -12.92 -4.05
C ASP A 73 1.03 -12.45 -3.55
N GLN A 74 1.96 -13.39 -3.46
CA GLN A 74 3.26 -13.09 -2.88
C GLN A 74 4.03 -12.05 -3.69
N GLY A 75 3.86 -12.06 -5.00
CA GLY A 75 4.53 -11.07 -5.85
C GLY A 75 4.07 -9.66 -5.53
N ASP A 76 2.80 -9.52 -5.21
CA ASP A 76 2.25 -8.21 -4.88
C ASP A 76 2.76 -7.71 -3.54
N LEU A 77 3.19 -8.61 -2.67
CA LEU A 77 3.68 -8.25 -1.35
C LEU A 77 5.20 -8.18 -1.30
N ALA A 78 5.87 -8.29 -2.43
CA ALA A 78 7.32 -8.34 -2.46
C ALA A 78 7.95 -7.04 -1.97
N SER A 79 7.38 -5.91 -2.33
CA SER A 79 7.94 -4.61 -1.97
C SER A 79 6.82 -3.60 -1.80
N ILE A 80 7.19 -2.43 -1.29
CA ILE A 80 6.24 -1.33 -1.15
C ILE A 80 5.64 -0.99 -2.52
N GLY A 81 6.49 -0.92 -3.54
CA GLY A 81 6.02 -0.56 -4.88
C GLY A 81 5.05 -1.56 -5.46
N THR A 82 5.35 -2.85 -5.32
CA THR A 82 4.44 -3.87 -5.85
C THR A 82 3.12 -3.87 -5.12
N LEU A 83 3.15 -3.64 -3.82
CA LEU A 83 1.90 -3.54 -3.06
C LEU A 83 1.11 -2.31 -3.49
N ALA A 84 1.78 -1.19 -3.68
CA ALA A 84 1.10 0.01 -4.14
C ALA A 84 0.47 -0.20 -5.52
N ASP A 85 1.17 -0.89 -6.40
CA ASP A 85 0.62 -1.20 -7.72
C ASP A 85 -0.63 -2.05 -7.62
N PHE A 86 -0.58 -3.07 -6.76
CA PHE A 86 -1.74 -3.93 -6.58
C PHE A 86 -2.93 -3.13 -6.03
N VAL A 87 -2.70 -2.34 -5.00
CA VAL A 87 -3.78 -1.60 -4.38
C VAL A 87 -4.37 -0.61 -5.35
N ALA A 88 -3.54 0.10 -6.09
CA ALA A 88 -4.04 1.10 -7.04
C ALA A 88 -4.84 0.44 -8.17
N ALA A 89 -4.43 -0.77 -8.57
CA ALA A 89 -5.11 -1.45 -9.67
C ALA A 89 -6.41 -2.12 -9.24
N HIS A 90 -6.49 -2.56 -7.99
CA HIS A 90 -7.60 -3.40 -7.54
C HIS A 90 -8.47 -2.76 -6.46
N ALA A 91 -8.10 -1.58 -5.99
CA ALA A 91 -8.89 -0.92 -4.96
C ALA A 91 -10.23 -0.44 -5.55
N VAL A 92 -11.27 -0.58 -4.75
CA VAL A 92 -12.58 -0.07 -5.11
C VAL A 92 -12.82 1.16 -4.24
N THR A 93 -12.99 2.29 -4.89
CA THR A 93 -13.27 3.52 -4.17
C THR A 93 -14.75 3.79 -4.21
N ASP A 94 -15.26 4.29 -3.12
CA ASP A 94 -16.68 4.61 -3.02
C ASP A 94 -16.86 6.05 -3.47
N GLU A 95 -17.49 6.21 -4.58
CA GLU A 95 -17.68 7.54 -5.14
C GLU A 95 -19.07 8.03 -4.83
#